data_e64c986e50c53e389b85782999231f0a
#
_entry.id   e64c986e50c53e389b85782999231f0a
#
_cell.length_a   1.000
_cell.length_b   1.000
_cell.length_c   1.000
_cell.angle_alpha   90.00
_cell.angle_beta   90.00
_cell.angle_gamma   90.00
#
_symmetry.space_group_name_H-M   'P 1'
#
loop_
_entity.id
_entity.type
_entity.pdbx_description
1 polymer ?
#
loop_
_entity_poly.entity_id
_entity_poly.type
_entity_poly.pdbx_seq_one_letter_code
_entity_poly.pdbx_strand_id
1 'polypeptide(L)'
;LHDALPIYPLWGKMLNVKKARIDKAHGNEKLMPIVTALGTSIGEDFDLSKLRYGKVIIMADADVDGSHIRTLLLTFFFRFMRPLITNGNIYIAQPPLFKVSKGKKFRYAFDEAERDAYIAEFAQGDSNTKINVQRYKGLGEMSSEQLWETTMNPETRSMLQVSLEDAELADEIFTILMGDQVTPRKQFI
;
A
#
# COMPACT_ATOMS: atom_id res chain seq x y z
N LEU A 1 -25.20 3.95 10.70
CA LEU A 1 -24.48 3.98 9.42
C LEU A 1 -23.01 3.84 9.77
N HIS A 2 -22.47 2.65 9.60
CA HIS A 2 -21.01 2.51 9.59
C HIS A 2 -20.50 3.36 8.45
N ASP A 3 -19.63 4.32 8.74
CA ASP A 3 -18.98 5.14 7.72
C ASP A 3 -18.17 4.21 6.81
N ALA A 4 -18.79 3.83 5.70
CA ALA A 4 -18.14 2.99 4.72
C ALA A 4 -16.94 3.75 4.19
N LEU A 5 -15.74 3.20 4.37
CA LEU A 5 -14.52 3.78 3.84
C LEU A 5 -14.61 3.74 2.31
N PRO A 6 -14.43 4.89 1.62
CA PRO A 6 -14.43 4.89 0.16
C PRO A 6 -13.22 4.10 -0.35
N ILE A 7 -13.47 3.13 -1.24
CA ILE A 7 -12.45 2.27 -1.84
C ILE A 7 -12.47 2.50 -3.34
N TYR A 8 -11.30 2.78 -3.91
CA TYR A 8 -11.09 2.83 -5.34
C TYR A 8 -10.29 1.60 -5.79
N PRO A 9 -10.87 0.66 -6.55
CA PRO A 9 -10.17 -0.52 -7.01
C PRO A 9 -9.22 -0.17 -8.17
N LEU A 10 -7.96 -0.62 -8.06
CA LEU A 10 -6.96 -0.49 -9.11
C LEU A 10 -6.96 -1.75 -9.98
N TRP A 11 -7.39 -1.64 -11.24
CA TRP A 11 -7.41 -2.74 -12.19
C TRP A 11 -6.05 -2.88 -12.89
N GLY A 12 -5.12 -3.65 -12.29
CA GLY A 12 -3.79 -3.91 -12.85
C GLY A 12 -2.84 -2.71 -12.79
N LYS A 13 -1.76 -2.77 -13.55
CA LYS A 13 -0.67 -1.77 -13.54
C LYS A 13 -1.15 -0.41 -14.05
N MET A 14 -0.62 0.64 -13.44
CA MET A 14 -0.92 2.03 -13.77
C MET A 14 0.07 2.59 -14.80
N LEU A 15 -0.26 3.77 -15.33
CA LEU A 15 0.64 4.53 -16.18
C LEU A 15 1.93 4.87 -15.42
N ASN A 16 3.07 4.57 -16.05
CA ASN A 16 4.35 5.07 -15.58
C ASN A 16 4.48 6.56 -15.92
N VAL A 17 4.19 7.40 -14.94
CA VAL A 17 4.23 8.86 -15.12
C VAL A 17 5.66 9.43 -15.19
N LYS A 18 6.70 8.60 -14.98
CA LYS A 18 8.08 9.03 -15.18
C LYS A 18 8.37 9.35 -16.65
N LYS A 19 7.80 8.57 -17.55
CA LYS A 19 7.91 8.74 -19.01
C LYS A 19 6.77 9.56 -19.62
N ALA A 20 5.68 9.74 -18.89
CA ALA A 20 4.48 10.39 -19.40
C ALA A 20 4.48 11.88 -19.03
N ARG A 21 4.09 12.70 -20.00
CA ARG A 21 3.79 14.11 -19.76
C ARG A 21 2.48 14.23 -18.98
N ILE A 22 2.27 15.39 -18.34
CA ILE A 22 1.08 15.66 -17.52
C ILE A 22 -0.23 15.54 -18.32
N ASP A 23 -0.22 15.90 -19.59
CA ASP A 23 -1.36 15.73 -20.50
C ASP A 23 -1.81 14.26 -20.62
N LYS A 24 -0.84 13.30 -20.64
CA LYS A 24 -1.17 11.87 -20.63
C LYS A 24 -1.71 11.41 -19.28
N ALA A 25 -1.30 12.03 -18.18
CA ALA A 25 -1.88 11.75 -16.87
C ALA A 25 -3.33 12.23 -16.80
N HIS A 26 -3.65 13.42 -17.33
CA HIS A 26 -5.01 13.94 -17.45
C HIS A 26 -5.94 13.07 -18.32
N GLY A 27 -5.41 12.42 -19.35
CA GLY A 27 -6.18 11.48 -20.18
C GLY A 27 -6.24 10.04 -19.67
N ASN A 28 -5.65 9.75 -18.50
CA ASN A 28 -5.54 8.38 -18.03
C ASN A 28 -6.75 7.94 -17.22
N GLU A 29 -7.46 6.91 -17.71
CA GLU A 29 -8.69 6.38 -17.10
C GLU A 29 -8.51 5.80 -15.70
N LYS A 30 -7.29 5.46 -15.28
CA LYS A 30 -7.00 4.93 -13.94
C LYS A 30 -6.57 6.02 -12.95
N LEU A 31 -5.90 7.07 -13.43
CA LEU A 31 -5.40 8.16 -12.57
C LEU A 31 -6.46 9.22 -12.32
N MET A 32 -7.23 9.60 -13.34
CA MET A 32 -8.21 10.67 -13.20
C MET A 32 -9.32 10.40 -12.20
N PRO A 33 -9.86 9.17 -12.04
CA PRO A 33 -10.79 8.89 -10.97
C PRO A 33 -10.22 9.13 -9.56
N ILE A 34 -8.92 8.85 -9.34
CA ILE A 34 -8.24 9.14 -8.08
C ILE A 34 -8.20 10.65 -7.84
N VAL A 35 -7.79 11.42 -8.84
CA VAL A 35 -7.74 12.90 -8.78
C VAL A 35 -9.12 13.48 -8.50
N THR A 36 -10.14 13.01 -9.21
CA THR A 36 -11.52 13.43 -9.05
C THR A 36 -12.05 13.10 -7.66
N ALA A 37 -11.77 11.90 -7.15
CA ALA A 37 -12.17 11.50 -5.80
C ALA A 37 -11.53 12.39 -4.72
N LEU A 38 -10.24 12.68 -4.85
CA LEU A 38 -9.50 13.54 -3.92
C LEU A 38 -9.94 15.00 -3.99
N GLY A 39 -10.34 15.48 -5.17
CA GLY A 39 -10.87 16.84 -5.39
C GLY A 39 -9.79 17.92 -5.55
N THR A 40 -8.52 17.59 -5.51
CA THR A 40 -7.39 18.54 -5.43
C THR A 40 -6.85 19.00 -6.76
N SER A 41 -7.25 18.43 -7.90
CA SER A 41 -6.54 18.54 -9.18
C SER A 41 -5.11 17.99 -9.11
N ILE A 42 -4.27 18.23 -10.14
CA ILE A 42 -2.88 17.78 -10.22
C ILE A 42 -1.96 18.84 -10.81
N GLY A 43 -0.66 18.74 -10.57
CA GLY A 43 0.35 19.62 -11.16
C GLY A 43 0.21 21.07 -10.68
N GLU A 44 0.20 22.01 -11.62
CA GLU A 44 0.09 23.44 -11.32
C GLU A 44 -1.27 23.86 -10.76
N ASP A 45 -2.33 23.11 -11.12
CA ASP A 45 -3.71 23.34 -10.63
C ASP A 45 -3.99 22.67 -9.29
N PHE A 46 -3.00 22.04 -8.66
CA PHE A 46 -3.17 21.34 -7.40
C PHE A 46 -3.53 22.29 -6.27
N ASP A 47 -4.63 21.99 -5.57
CA ASP A 47 -5.13 22.77 -4.44
C ASP A 47 -5.44 21.88 -3.23
N LEU A 48 -4.54 21.90 -2.24
CA LEU A 48 -4.66 21.09 -1.03
C LEU A 48 -5.92 21.45 -0.22
N SER A 49 -6.41 22.69 -0.29
CA SER A 49 -7.62 23.12 0.45
C SER A 49 -8.90 22.41 0.01
N LYS A 50 -8.89 21.84 -1.20
CA LYS A 50 -9.99 21.05 -1.78
C LYS A 50 -9.94 19.57 -1.44
N LEU A 51 -8.92 19.13 -0.70
CA LEU A 51 -8.77 17.72 -0.33
C LEU A 51 -9.97 17.24 0.50
N ARG A 52 -10.60 16.18 0.03
CA ARG A 52 -11.83 15.62 0.66
C ARG A 52 -11.54 14.57 1.72
N TYR A 53 -10.32 14.03 1.78
CA TYR A 53 -9.95 12.92 2.67
C TYR A 53 -8.71 13.26 3.49
N GLY A 54 -8.75 12.98 4.79
CA GLY A 54 -7.59 13.16 5.67
C GLY A 54 -6.44 12.18 5.39
N LYS A 55 -6.75 10.99 4.87
CA LYS A 55 -5.77 9.94 4.56
C LYS A 55 -6.08 9.29 3.23
N VAL A 56 -5.04 9.04 2.45
CA VAL A 56 -5.04 8.23 1.23
C VAL A 56 -4.21 6.99 1.51
N ILE A 57 -4.82 5.83 1.53
CA ILE A 57 -4.18 4.58 1.96
C ILE A 57 -4.00 3.68 0.73
N ILE A 58 -2.75 3.41 0.39
CA ILE A 58 -2.40 2.48 -0.69
C ILE A 58 -2.45 1.06 -0.12
N MET A 59 -3.30 0.22 -0.71
CA MET A 59 -3.41 -1.20 -0.38
C MET A 59 -2.96 -2.02 -1.59
N ALA A 60 -1.94 -2.85 -1.40
CA ALA A 60 -1.43 -3.74 -2.44
C ALA A 60 -0.87 -5.02 -1.79
N ASP A 61 -0.85 -6.10 -2.55
CA ASP A 61 -0.31 -7.37 -2.12
C ASP A 61 1.17 -7.27 -1.73
N ALA A 62 1.62 -8.15 -0.84
CA ALA A 62 3.01 -8.21 -0.38
C ALA A 62 3.91 -8.99 -1.36
N ASP A 63 3.67 -8.85 -2.65
CA ASP A 63 4.43 -9.49 -3.72
C ASP A 63 5.13 -8.47 -4.64
N VAL A 64 5.80 -8.95 -5.68
CA VAL A 64 6.55 -8.12 -6.64
C VAL A 64 5.61 -7.18 -7.41
N ASP A 65 4.44 -7.66 -7.82
CA ASP A 65 3.47 -6.84 -8.57
C ASP A 65 2.85 -5.76 -7.69
N GLY A 66 2.51 -6.09 -6.42
CA GLY A 66 2.04 -5.11 -5.45
C GLY A 66 3.09 -4.05 -5.12
N SER A 67 4.36 -4.43 -5.01
CA SER A 67 5.47 -3.49 -4.82
C SER A 67 5.64 -2.56 -6.02
N HIS A 68 5.49 -3.08 -7.24
CA HIS A 68 5.53 -2.28 -8.46
C HIS A 68 4.35 -1.28 -8.52
N ILE A 69 3.14 -1.69 -8.18
CA ILE A 69 1.95 -0.81 -8.13
C ILE A 69 2.16 0.30 -7.09
N ARG A 70 2.66 -0.03 -5.90
CA ARG A 70 2.99 0.98 -4.87
C ARG A 70 3.97 2.02 -5.39
N THR A 71 5.05 1.58 -6.03
CA THR A 71 6.06 2.48 -6.60
C THR A 71 5.48 3.40 -7.67
N LEU A 72 4.61 2.89 -8.55
CA LEU A 72 3.92 3.71 -9.56
C LEU A 72 3.03 4.78 -8.94
N LEU A 73 2.26 4.42 -7.90
CA LEU A 73 1.41 5.36 -7.17
C LEU A 73 2.23 6.41 -6.41
N LEU A 74 3.29 6.01 -5.72
CA LEU A 74 4.18 6.94 -5.02
C LEU A 74 4.82 7.93 -5.99
N THR A 75 5.30 7.47 -7.15
CA THR A 75 5.84 8.32 -8.21
C THR A 75 4.78 9.30 -8.73
N PHE A 76 3.53 8.86 -8.90
CA PHE A 76 2.42 9.73 -9.30
C PHE A 76 2.16 10.81 -8.26
N PHE A 77 2.01 10.47 -7.00
CA PHE A 77 1.79 11.45 -5.92
C PHE A 77 2.97 12.39 -5.77
N PHE A 78 4.19 11.89 -5.83
CA PHE A 78 5.40 12.70 -5.73
C PHE A 78 5.50 13.74 -6.84
N ARG A 79 5.19 13.37 -8.08
CA ARG A 79 5.36 14.26 -9.24
C ARG A 79 4.22 15.26 -9.42
N PHE A 80 3.00 14.84 -9.14
CA PHE A 80 1.82 15.64 -9.48
C PHE A 80 1.00 16.12 -8.29
N MET A 81 1.21 15.55 -7.11
CA MET A 81 0.44 15.83 -5.90
C MET A 81 1.36 15.87 -4.66
N ARG A 82 2.59 16.37 -4.83
CA ARG A 82 3.62 16.41 -3.78
C ARG A 82 3.15 16.95 -2.44
N PRO A 83 2.29 17.99 -2.38
CA PRO A 83 1.78 18.48 -1.10
C PRO A 83 1.02 17.44 -0.27
N LEU A 84 0.42 16.40 -0.88
CA LEU A 84 -0.19 15.30 -0.12
C LEU A 84 0.83 14.50 0.68
N ILE A 85 2.06 14.37 0.17
CA ILE A 85 3.14 13.66 0.87
C ILE A 85 3.69 14.56 1.98
N THR A 86 4.04 15.81 1.67
CA THR A 86 4.60 16.75 2.65
C THR A 86 3.62 17.09 3.78
N ASN A 87 2.33 17.06 3.51
CA ASN A 87 1.27 17.24 4.52
C ASN A 87 0.92 15.94 5.27
N GLY A 88 1.57 14.82 4.94
CA GLY A 88 1.38 13.54 5.64
C GLY A 88 0.06 12.83 5.36
N ASN A 89 -0.53 13.02 4.18
CA ASN A 89 -1.81 12.41 3.81
C ASN A 89 -1.66 11.00 3.19
N ILE A 90 -0.46 10.63 2.72
CA ILE A 90 -0.24 9.37 2.02
C ILE A 90 0.24 8.28 2.98
N TYR A 91 -0.40 7.12 2.93
CA TYR A 91 -0.10 5.96 3.75
C TYR A 91 -0.05 4.69 2.92
N ILE A 92 0.71 3.70 3.41
CA ILE A 92 0.74 2.34 2.89
C ILE A 92 0.14 1.43 3.96
N ALA A 93 -0.90 0.67 3.60
CA ALA A 93 -1.47 -0.35 4.47
C ALA A 93 -0.48 -1.47 4.71
N GLN A 94 -0.42 -1.96 5.94
CA GLN A 94 0.42 -3.08 6.35
C GLN A 94 -0.47 -4.23 6.82
N PRO A 95 -0.95 -5.10 5.92
CA PRO A 95 -1.67 -6.30 6.30
C PRO A 95 -0.72 -7.32 6.96
N PRO A 96 -1.21 -8.18 7.86
CA PRO A 96 -0.40 -9.24 8.44
C PRO A 96 -0.01 -10.27 7.37
N LEU A 97 1.15 -10.89 7.57
CA LEU A 97 1.66 -11.96 6.69
C LEU A 97 1.23 -13.35 7.16
N PHE A 98 0.90 -13.50 8.44
CA PHE A 98 0.54 -14.80 9.03
C PHE A 98 -0.65 -14.69 9.97
N LYS A 99 -1.38 -15.80 10.07
CA LYS A 99 -2.32 -16.07 11.16
C LYS A 99 -1.88 -17.34 11.86
N VAL A 100 -1.57 -17.26 13.15
CA VAL A 100 -1.23 -18.38 14.01
C VAL A 100 -2.45 -18.68 14.86
N SER A 101 -2.91 -19.94 14.90
CA SER A 101 -4.11 -20.33 15.63
C SER A 101 -3.95 -21.66 16.37
N LYS A 102 -4.63 -21.77 17.52
CA LYS A 102 -4.73 -22.99 18.32
C LYS A 102 -6.15 -23.10 18.86
N GLY A 103 -6.93 -24.03 18.31
CA GLY A 103 -8.36 -24.13 18.60
C GLY A 103 -9.11 -22.86 18.21
N LYS A 104 -9.76 -22.20 19.17
CA LYS A 104 -10.50 -20.93 18.94
C LYS A 104 -9.63 -19.67 19.10
N LYS A 105 -8.42 -19.80 19.65
CA LYS A 105 -7.50 -18.67 19.82
C LYS A 105 -6.69 -18.45 18.56
N PHE A 106 -6.48 -17.19 18.20
CA PHE A 106 -5.62 -16.85 17.09
C PHE A 106 -4.90 -15.50 17.33
N ARG A 107 -3.80 -15.31 16.60
CA ARG A 107 -3.04 -14.06 16.52
C ARG A 107 -2.64 -13.81 15.08
N TYR A 108 -2.60 -12.55 14.69
CA TYR A 108 -2.01 -12.12 13.43
C TYR A 108 -0.57 -11.69 13.66
N ALA A 109 0.35 -12.10 12.77
CA ALA A 109 1.75 -11.73 12.80
C ALA A 109 2.14 -11.01 11.51
N PHE A 110 2.94 -9.96 11.65
CA PHE A 110 3.35 -9.09 10.55
C PHE A 110 4.71 -9.50 9.98
N ASP A 111 5.47 -10.29 10.71
CA ASP A 111 6.75 -10.84 10.27
C ASP A 111 6.96 -12.26 10.81
N GLU A 112 8.10 -12.85 10.45
CA GLU A 112 8.46 -14.22 10.87
C GLU A 112 8.81 -14.31 12.35
N ALA A 113 9.38 -13.25 12.92
CA ALA A 113 9.75 -13.23 14.33
C ALA A 113 8.50 -13.24 15.23
N GLU A 114 7.50 -12.43 14.90
CA GLU A 114 6.21 -12.45 15.61
C GLU A 114 5.48 -13.78 15.43
N ARG A 115 5.50 -14.36 14.22
CA ARG A 115 4.94 -15.69 13.97
C ARG A 115 5.57 -16.73 14.90
N ASP A 116 6.87 -16.77 14.98
CA ASP A 116 7.60 -17.77 15.78
C ASP A 116 7.39 -17.55 17.28
N ALA A 117 7.31 -16.30 17.74
CA ALA A 117 6.95 -15.95 19.10
C ALA A 117 5.54 -16.45 19.47
N TYR A 118 4.54 -16.27 18.59
CA TYR A 118 3.18 -16.76 18.83
C TYR A 118 3.07 -18.28 18.77
N ILE A 119 3.86 -18.93 17.93
CA ILE A 119 3.96 -20.41 17.94
C ILE A 119 4.50 -20.89 19.28
N ALA A 120 5.56 -20.26 19.79
CA ALA A 120 6.15 -20.60 21.10
C ALA A 120 5.16 -20.34 22.25
N GLU A 121 4.45 -19.20 22.25
CA GLU A 121 3.40 -18.88 23.23
C GLU A 121 2.32 -19.96 23.23
N PHE A 122 1.81 -20.34 22.08
CA PHE A 122 0.76 -21.35 21.96
C PHE A 122 1.22 -22.77 22.28
N ALA A 123 2.52 -23.06 22.11
CA ALA A 123 3.10 -24.36 22.45
C ALA A 123 3.16 -24.62 23.97
N GLN A 124 3.24 -23.56 24.81
CA GLN A 124 3.29 -23.68 26.26
C GLN A 124 1.97 -24.13 26.91
N GLY A 125 0.86 -24.09 26.15
CA GLY A 125 -0.44 -24.55 26.61
C GLY A 125 -0.67 -26.05 26.32
N ASP A 126 -1.94 -26.50 26.42
CA ASP A 126 -2.37 -27.87 26.16
C ASP A 126 -1.69 -28.48 24.92
N SER A 127 -0.94 -29.59 25.15
CA SER A 127 -0.16 -30.26 24.10
C SER A 127 -0.99 -31.00 23.06
N ASN A 128 -2.30 -31.23 23.31
CA ASN A 128 -3.15 -32.03 22.46
C ASN A 128 -3.77 -31.23 21.28
N THR A 129 -3.75 -29.90 21.32
CA THR A 129 -4.33 -29.07 20.25
C THR A 129 -3.26 -28.63 19.26
N LYS A 130 -3.45 -28.98 17.99
CA LYS A 130 -2.52 -28.62 16.90
C LYS A 130 -2.50 -27.10 16.68
N ILE A 131 -1.28 -26.56 16.56
CA ILE A 131 -1.05 -25.18 16.13
C ILE A 131 -1.14 -25.16 14.61
N ASN A 132 -1.94 -24.23 14.08
CA ASN A 132 -2.07 -24.01 12.63
C ASN A 132 -1.49 -22.63 12.28
N VAL A 133 -0.67 -22.57 11.23
CA VAL A 133 -0.08 -21.36 10.69
C VAL A 133 -0.55 -21.18 9.27
N GLN A 134 -1.30 -20.12 9.02
CA GLN A 134 -1.71 -19.70 7.68
C GLN A 134 -0.83 -18.53 7.25
N ARG A 135 -0.22 -18.62 6.07
CA ARG A 135 0.50 -17.51 5.43
C ARG A 135 -0.41 -16.85 4.40
N TYR A 136 -0.46 -15.51 4.43
CA TYR A 136 -1.14 -14.71 3.42
C TYR A 136 -0.14 -14.24 2.38
N LYS A 137 -0.34 -14.61 1.12
CA LYS A 137 0.47 -14.15 -0.03
C LYS A 137 -0.07 -12.87 -0.64
N GLY A 138 -1.38 -12.61 -0.45
CA GLY A 138 -2.04 -11.43 -0.96
C GLY A 138 -3.35 -11.15 -0.21
N LEU A 139 -3.90 -9.96 -0.40
CA LEU A 139 -5.14 -9.50 0.23
C LEU A 139 -6.36 -10.37 -0.16
N GLY A 140 -6.33 -10.93 -1.37
CA GLY A 140 -7.38 -11.81 -1.88
C GLY A 140 -7.51 -13.16 -1.16
N GLU A 141 -6.52 -13.53 -0.33
CA GLU A 141 -6.58 -14.74 0.50
C GLU A 141 -7.29 -14.52 1.85
N MET A 142 -7.62 -13.27 2.17
CA MET A 142 -8.35 -12.89 3.38
C MET A 142 -9.85 -12.88 3.12
N SER A 143 -10.65 -13.34 4.10
CA SER A 143 -12.07 -13.05 4.09
C SER A 143 -12.32 -11.54 4.29
N SER A 144 -13.52 -11.07 3.98
CA SER A 144 -13.91 -9.67 4.21
C SER A 144 -13.74 -9.24 5.68
N GLU A 145 -14.06 -10.13 6.61
CA GLU A 145 -13.90 -9.90 8.05
C GLU A 145 -12.42 -9.79 8.44
N GLN A 146 -11.59 -10.71 7.94
CA GLN A 146 -10.14 -10.68 8.19
C GLN A 146 -9.51 -9.42 7.62
N LEU A 147 -9.88 -9.02 6.40
CA LEU A 147 -9.39 -7.80 5.78
C LEU A 147 -9.82 -6.56 6.55
N TRP A 148 -11.06 -6.53 7.02
CA TRP A 148 -11.56 -5.45 7.88
C TRP A 148 -10.76 -5.36 9.17
N GLU A 149 -10.71 -6.44 9.96
CA GLU A 149 -10.07 -6.48 11.28
C GLU A 149 -8.58 -6.10 11.25
N THR A 150 -7.86 -6.51 10.21
CA THR A 150 -6.39 -6.38 10.15
C THR A 150 -5.91 -5.16 9.40
N THR A 151 -6.69 -4.67 8.41
CA THR A 151 -6.15 -3.74 7.42
C THR A 151 -7.02 -2.50 7.23
N MET A 152 -8.33 -2.59 7.41
CA MET A 152 -9.25 -1.50 7.10
C MET A 152 -9.79 -0.79 8.33
N ASN A 153 -10.03 -1.51 9.44
CA ASN A 153 -10.60 -0.93 10.65
C ASN A 153 -9.65 0.14 11.24
N PRO A 154 -10.10 1.41 11.38
CA PRO A 154 -9.27 2.49 11.91
C PRO A 154 -8.66 2.24 13.30
N GLU A 155 -9.31 1.40 14.12
CA GLU A 155 -8.87 1.10 15.48
C GLU A 155 -7.74 0.05 15.54
N THR A 156 -7.67 -0.83 14.55
CA THR A 156 -6.78 -2.01 14.61
C THR A 156 -5.77 -2.09 13.47
N ARG A 157 -5.98 -1.34 12.38
CA ARG A 157 -5.11 -1.36 11.21
C ARG A 157 -3.71 -0.81 11.49
N SER A 158 -2.72 -1.41 10.87
CA SER A 158 -1.36 -0.88 10.80
C SER A 158 -1.12 -0.19 9.46
N MET A 159 -0.50 0.99 9.51
CA MET A 159 -0.19 1.79 8.33
C MET A 159 1.17 2.44 8.49
N LEU A 160 1.91 2.54 7.40
CA LEU A 160 3.12 3.33 7.30
C LEU A 160 2.80 4.66 6.62
N GLN A 161 3.10 5.79 7.26
CA GLN A 161 3.02 7.10 6.63
C GLN A 161 4.21 7.27 5.69
N VAL A 162 3.93 7.71 4.47
CA VAL A 162 4.97 7.94 3.46
C VAL A 162 5.65 9.27 3.74
N SER A 163 6.97 9.26 3.89
CA SER A 163 7.78 10.47 3.97
C SER A 163 8.14 11.00 2.58
N LEU A 164 8.63 12.24 2.52
CA LEU A 164 9.13 12.81 1.27
C LEU A 164 10.38 12.05 0.79
N GLU A 165 11.25 11.65 1.71
CA GLU A 165 12.47 10.87 1.41
C GLU A 165 12.13 9.52 0.77
N ASP A 166 11.11 8.80 1.28
CA ASP A 166 10.64 7.56 0.68
C ASP A 166 10.13 7.75 -0.75
N ALA A 167 9.41 8.85 -1.00
CA ALA A 167 8.88 9.15 -2.32
C ALA A 167 9.98 9.59 -3.30
N GLU A 168 10.99 10.34 -2.85
CA GLU A 168 12.17 10.72 -3.64
C GLU A 168 12.99 9.50 -4.00
N LEU A 169 13.26 8.62 -3.05
CA LEU A 169 13.97 7.36 -3.28
C LEU A 169 13.22 6.47 -4.28
N ALA A 170 11.90 6.36 -4.15
CA ALA A 170 11.07 5.62 -5.09
C ALA A 170 11.16 6.21 -6.50
N ASP A 171 11.10 7.53 -6.65
CA ASP A 171 11.22 8.20 -7.96
C ASP A 171 12.62 8.01 -8.57
N GLU A 172 13.69 8.05 -7.76
CA GLU A 172 15.06 7.82 -8.18
C GLU A 172 15.27 6.38 -8.67
N ILE A 173 14.90 5.38 -7.86
CA ILE A 173 14.99 3.96 -8.23
C ILE A 173 14.17 3.69 -9.49
N PHE A 174 12.98 4.26 -9.60
CA PHE A 174 12.14 4.12 -10.77
C PHE A 174 12.77 4.74 -12.02
N THR A 175 13.51 5.86 -11.86
CA THR A 175 14.28 6.49 -12.92
C THR A 175 15.40 5.57 -13.43
N ILE A 176 16.13 4.97 -12.51
CA ILE A 176 17.25 4.05 -12.83
C ILE A 176 16.71 2.81 -13.56
N LEU A 177 15.70 2.15 -13.00
CA LEU A 177 15.22 0.87 -13.49
C LEU A 177 14.32 0.97 -14.73
N MET A 178 13.50 2.01 -14.84
CA MET A 178 12.46 2.17 -15.84
C MET A 178 12.64 3.40 -16.75
N GLY A 179 13.67 4.20 -16.51
CA GLY A 179 14.03 5.34 -17.35
C GLY A 179 14.57 4.91 -18.72
N ASP A 180 14.87 5.88 -19.59
CA ASP A 180 15.34 5.61 -20.96
C ASP A 180 16.83 5.31 -21.03
N GLN A 181 17.58 5.63 -19.97
CA GLN A 181 19.03 5.41 -19.92
C GLN A 181 19.36 3.97 -19.49
N VAL A 182 20.13 3.27 -20.34
CA VAL A 182 20.50 1.87 -20.12
C VAL A 182 21.66 1.72 -19.13
N THR A 183 22.61 2.66 -19.14
CA THR A 183 23.85 2.59 -18.35
C THR A 183 23.60 2.57 -16.83
N PRO A 184 22.77 3.47 -16.24
CA PRO A 184 22.46 3.41 -14.81
C PRO A 184 21.80 2.10 -14.40
N ARG A 185 20.92 1.55 -15.27
CA ARG A 185 20.27 0.25 -15.02
C ARG A 185 21.26 -0.91 -14.95
N LYS A 186 22.24 -0.94 -15.87
CA LYS A 186 23.29 -1.98 -15.87
C LYS A 186 24.21 -1.88 -14.64
N GLN A 187 24.42 -0.70 -14.10
CA GLN A 187 25.24 -0.51 -12.90
C GLN A 187 24.50 -0.84 -11.60
N PHE A 188 23.16 -0.75 -11.62
CA PHE A 188 22.31 -1.06 -10.46
C PHE A 188 22.10 -2.58 -10.27
N ILE A 189 22.11 -3.37 -11.36
CA ILE A 189 21.94 -4.81 -11.36
C ILE A 189 23.29 -5.50 -11.19
#